data_bbdb58d018d38afc724df67528be8dff
#
_entry.id   bbdb58d018d38afc724df67528be8dff
#
_cell.length_a   1.000
_cell.length_b   1.000
_cell.length_c   1.000
_cell.angle_alpha   90.00
_cell.angle_beta   90.00
_cell.angle_gamma   90.00
#
_symmetry.space_group_name_H-M   'P 1'
#
loop_
_entity.id
_entity.type
_entity.pdbx_description
1 polymer ?
#
loop_
_entity_poly.entity_id
_entity_poly.type
_entity_poly.pdbx_seq_one_letter_code
_entity_poly.pdbx_strand_id
1 'polypeptide(L)'
;MSDKWKDYVLMLIDLQSAFYPEGTQAAFPELPANVERVVATCRTEGIDIIHIRSRFRKDKSDWMPKYKKGNSIPCIEGSEGIKVLPFAKELRGEPVLYKQTFDAFLLPDTAELIQKINKRLVIIAGLVTKTCVFHATLSSSQLFPTGIVEDCCASPNDHEESLQRLDAYVVGRTRSDTILKDCERWREHIMNS
;
A
#
# COMPACT_ATOMS: atom_id res chain seq x y z
N MET A 1 12.05 -15.55 16.46
CA MET A 1 11.93 -14.61 15.32
C MET A 1 13.10 -13.64 15.39
N SER A 2 13.74 -13.33 14.31
CA SER A 2 14.87 -12.39 14.26
C SER A 2 14.35 -10.98 14.57
N ASP A 3 14.97 -10.27 15.52
CA ASP A 3 14.68 -8.85 15.82
C ASP A 3 15.07 -7.90 14.66
N LYS A 4 15.64 -8.47 13.62
CA LYS A 4 16.22 -7.76 12.47
C LYS A 4 15.20 -6.87 11.73
N TRP A 5 13.98 -7.32 11.63
CA TRP A 5 12.92 -6.67 10.84
C TRP A 5 11.85 -5.97 11.68
N LYS A 6 12.03 -5.90 13.00
CA LYS A 6 11.03 -5.31 13.91
C LYS A 6 10.70 -3.85 13.63
N ASP A 7 11.62 -3.13 12.99
CA ASP A 7 11.44 -1.70 12.68
C ASP A 7 10.64 -1.47 11.38
N TYR A 8 10.29 -2.53 10.66
CA TYR A 8 9.65 -2.45 9.35
C TYR A 8 8.15 -2.72 9.42
N VAL A 9 7.41 -2.08 8.53
CA VAL A 9 6.00 -2.36 8.27
C VAL A 9 5.70 -2.33 6.78
N LEU A 10 4.97 -3.34 6.30
CA LEU A 10 4.42 -3.36 4.95
C LEU A 10 3.02 -2.74 4.99
N MET A 11 2.76 -1.70 4.20
CA MET A 11 1.44 -1.14 3.95
C MET A 11 0.89 -1.61 2.62
N LEU A 12 -0.21 -2.35 2.65
CA LEU A 12 -0.95 -2.80 1.46
C LEU A 12 -2.13 -1.86 1.20
N ILE A 13 -2.11 -1.16 0.08
CA ILE A 13 -3.06 -0.10 -0.23
C ILE A 13 -4.06 -0.56 -1.29
N ASP A 14 -5.36 -0.53 -0.96
CA ASP A 14 -6.48 -0.70 -1.88
C ASP A 14 -6.41 -1.94 -2.79
N LEU A 15 -5.88 -3.07 -2.28
CA LEU A 15 -5.90 -4.35 -2.99
C LEU A 15 -7.32 -4.94 -2.98
N GLN A 16 -8.25 -4.21 -3.66
CA GLN A 16 -9.68 -4.50 -3.75
C GLN A 16 -10.12 -4.66 -5.21
N SER A 17 -11.19 -5.43 -5.43
CA SER A 17 -11.65 -5.80 -6.78
C SER A 17 -11.99 -4.60 -7.66
N ALA A 18 -12.46 -3.48 -7.12
CA ALA A 18 -12.74 -2.27 -7.89
C ALA A 18 -11.50 -1.67 -8.57
N PHE A 19 -10.31 -1.94 -8.04
CA PHE A 19 -9.04 -1.37 -8.53
C PHE A 19 -8.22 -2.35 -9.38
N TYR A 20 -8.71 -3.58 -9.56
CA TYR A 20 -8.06 -4.62 -10.36
C TYR A 20 -9.02 -5.23 -11.40
N PRO A 21 -9.62 -4.39 -12.31
CA PRO A 21 -10.48 -4.87 -13.38
C PRO A 21 -9.68 -5.62 -14.45
N GLU A 22 -10.37 -6.31 -15.37
CA GLU A 22 -9.76 -7.15 -16.43
C GLU A 22 -8.62 -6.46 -17.18
N GLY A 23 -8.77 -5.18 -17.54
CA GLY A 23 -7.72 -4.43 -18.23
C GLY A 23 -6.45 -4.26 -17.39
N THR A 24 -6.59 -4.08 -16.06
CA THR A 24 -5.44 -4.05 -15.15
C THR A 24 -4.84 -5.44 -14.98
N GLN A 25 -5.66 -6.48 -14.89
CA GLN A 25 -5.20 -7.88 -14.81
C GLN A 25 -4.38 -8.27 -16.05
N ALA A 26 -4.84 -7.89 -17.24
CA ALA A 26 -4.13 -8.15 -18.48
C ALA A 26 -2.80 -7.40 -18.59
N ALA A 27 -2.73 -6.16 -18.08
CA ALA A 27 -1.52 -5.35 -18.11
C ALA A 27 -0.50 -5.73 -17.01
N PHE A 28 -0.97 -6.30 -15.90
CA PHE A 28 -0.14 -6.68 -14.74
C PHE A 28 -0.46 -8.11 -14.28
N PRO A 29 -0.25 -9.14 -15.11
CA PRO A 29 -0.65 -10.51 -14.81
C PRO A 29 0.12 -11.11 -13.62
N GLU A 30 1.34 -10.64 -13.36
CA GLU A 30 2.19 -11.13 -12.26
C GLU A 30 1.88 -10.49 -10.89
N LEU A 31 1.05 -9.44 -10.86
CA LEU A 31 0.74 -8.73 -9.61
C LEU A 31 0.25 -9.67 -8.49
N PRO A 32 -0.67 -10.61 -8.71
CA PRO A 32 -1.12 -11.54 -7.67
C PRO A 32 0.03 -12.34 -7.06
N ALA A 33 0.84 -12.97 -7.89
CA ALA A 33 1.96 -13.80 -7.45
C ALA A 33 3.04 -12.97 -6.71
N ASN A 34 3.30 -11.75 -7.17
CA ASN A 34 4.26 -10.85 -6.54
C ASN A 34 3.78 -10.39 -5.17
N VAL A 35 2.50 -10.00 -5.04
CA VAL A 35 1.91 -9.60 -3.75
C VAL A 35 1.89 -10.79 -2.78
N GLU A 36 1.49 -11.97 -3.21
CA GLU A 36 1.54 -13.19 -2.38
C GLU A 36 2.95 -13.47 -1.86
N ARG A 37 3.96 -13.34 -2.72
CA ARG A 37 5.38 -13.53 -2.35
C ARG A 37 5.80 -12.55 -1.27
N VAL A 38 5.54 -11.25 -1.45
CA VAL A 38 5.90 -10.21 -0.47
C VAL A 38 5.19 -10.42 0.86
N VAL A 39 3.89 -10.69 0.82
CA VAL A 39 3.09 -10.96 2.02
C VAL A 39 3.60 -12.17 2.77
N ALA A 40 3.88 -13.28 2.07
CA ALA A 40 4.43 -14.49 2.67
C ALA A 40 5.82 -14.24 3.27
N THR A 41 6.68 -13.51 2.56
CA THR A 41 8.01 -13.11 3.05
C THR A 41 7.90 -12.28 4.31
N CYS A 42 7.06 -11.23 4.33
CA CYS A 42 6.88 -10.38 5.50
C CYS A 42 6.36 -11.18 6.71
N ARG A 43 5.38 -12.05 6.51
CA ARG A 43 4.84 -12.92 7.59
C ARG A 43 5.88 -13.88 8.13
N THR A 44 6.69 -14.47 7.28
CA THR A 44 7.77 -15.40 7.69
C THR A 44 8.85 -14.69 8.50
N GLU A 45 9.21 -13.50 8.10
CA GLU A 45 10.28 -12.70 8.73
C GLU A 45 9.79 -11.89 9.94
N GLY A 46 8.49 -11.85 10.20
CA GLY A 46 7.91 -11.09 11.31
C GLY A 46 7.84 -9.58 11.05
N ILE A 47 7.80 -9.17 9.78
CA ILE A 47 7.50 -7.80 9.37
C ILE A 47 5.98 -7.60 9.52
N ASP A 48 5.56 -6.58 10.28
CA ASP A 48 4.14 -6.29 10.44
C ASP A 48 3.50 -5.83 9.12
N ILE A 49 2.22 -6.17 8.93
CA ILE A 49 1.45 -5.78 7.75
C ILE A 49 0.24 -4.97 8.19
N ILE A 50 0.04 -3.81 7.55
CA ILE A 50 -1.15 -2.96 7.71
C ILE A 50 -1.90 -2.95 6.37
N HIS A 51 -3.21 -3.21 6.42
CA HIS A 51 -4.07 -3.16 5.26
C HIS A 51 -4.86 -1.85 5.24
N ILE A 52 -4.69 -1.06 4.20
CA ILE A 52 -5.46 0.16 3.95
C ILE A 52 -6.47 -0.13 2.86
N ARG A 53 -7.74 0.15 3.09
CA ARG A 53 -8.82 -0.12 2.15
C ARG A 53 -9.74 1.08 1.98
N SER A 54 -10.16 1.33 0.76
CA SER A 54 -11.23 2.29 0.47
C SER A 54 -12.58 1.69 0.86
N ARG A 55 -13.43 2.48 1.55
CA ARG A 55 -14.81 2.13 1.88
C ARG A 55 -15.66 3.37 1.97
N PHE A 56 -16.74 3.39 1.20
CA PHE A 56 -17.64 4.54 1.10
C PHE A 56 -19.08 4.16 1.40
N ARG A 57 -19.81 5.03 2.09
CA ARG A 57 -21.20 4.84 2.44
C ARG A 57 -22.12 4.96 1.23
N LYS A 58 -23.22 4.22 1.23
CA LYS A 58 -24.25 4.29 0.17
C LYS A 58 -24.95 5.65 0.12
N ASP A 59 -25.08 6.32 1.25
CA ASP A 59 -25.75 7.63 1.40
C ASP A 59 -24.90 8.81 0.90
N LYS A 60 -23.70 8.56 0.40
CA LYS A 60 -22.72 9.54 -0.13
C LYS A 60 -22.20 10.54 0.91
N SER A 61 -22.47 10.36 2.20
CA SER A 61 -22.08 11.31 3.26
C SER A 61 -20.57 11.51 3.34
N ASP A 62 -19.78 10.45 3.09
CA ASP A 62 -18.31 10.43 3.16
C ASP A 62 -17.60 10.44 1.78
N TRP A 63 -18.34 10.65 0.69
CA TRP A 63 -17.74 10.69 -0.63
C TRP A 63 -16.92 11.97 -0.85
N MET A 64 -15.77 11.81 -1.50
CA MET A 64 -14.99 12.96 -1.97
C MET A 64 -15.78 13.83 -2.97
N PRO A 65 -15.57 15.16 -3.00
CA PRO A 65 -16.31 16.09 -3.87
C PRO A 65 -16.32 15.69 -5.34
N LYS A 66 -15.18 15.19 -5.86
CA LYS A 66 -15.04 14.68 -7.22
C LYS A 66 -16.08 13.59 -7.55
N TYR A 67 -16.25 12.63 -6.63
CA TYR A 67 -17.14 11.50 -6.83
C TYR A 67 -18.61 11.87 -6.61
N LYS A 68 -18.90 12.82 -5.72
CA LYS A 68 -20.24 13.38 -5.57
C LYS A 68 -20.73 14.02 -6.88
N LYS A 69 -19.85 14.77 -7.55
CA LYS A 69 -20.15 15.38 -8.87
C LYS A 69 -20.36 14.32 -9.96
N GLY A 70 -19.53 13.27 -10.00
CA GLY A 70 -19.62 12.18 -10.96
C GLY A 70 -20.70 11.14 -10.67
N ASN A 71 -21.34 11.22 -9.51
CA ASN A 71 -22.36 10.28 -9.01
C ASN A 71 -21.93 8.79 -9.05
N SER A 72 -20.63 8.53 -8.98
CA SER A 72 -20.04 7.19 -8.96
C SER A 72 -18.75 7.16 -8.17
N ILE A 73 -18.56 6.14 -7.37
CA ILE A 73 -17.35 5.91 -6.58
C ILE A 73 -17.08 4.41 -6.48
N PRO A 74 -15.82 3.96 -6.50
CA PRO A 74 -15.47 2.57 -6.22
C PRO A 74 -15.70 2.23 -4.73
N CYS A 75 -15.75 0.95 -4.41
CA CYS A 75 -15.74 0.45 -3.03
C CYS A 75 -16.90 0.94 -2.13
N ILE A 76 -18.11 1.04 -2.71
CA ILE A 76 -19.32 1.30 -1.92
C ILE A 76 -19.61 0.10 -1.01
N GLU A 77 -20.02 0.36 0.22
CA GLU A 77 -20.40 -0.68 1.19
C GLU A 77 -21.42 -1.67 0.60
N GLY A 78 -21.10 -2.97 0.68
CA GLY A 78 -21.91 -4.06 0.16
C GLY A 78 -21.83 -4.27 -1.36
N SER A 79 -20.98 -3.54 -2.09
CA SER A 79 -20.72 -3.79 -3.51
C SER A 79 -19.64 -4.86 -3.71
N GLU A 80 -19.54 -5.43 -4.92
CA GLU A 80 -18.45 -6.33 -5.29
C GLU A 80 -17.09 -5.61 -5.25
N GLY A 81 -17.06 -4.31 -5.59
CA GLY A 81 -15.83 -3.52 -5.65
C GLY A 81 -15.07 -3.39 -4.34
N ILE A 82 -15.77 -3.52 -3.19
CA ILE A 82 -15.13 -3.42 -1.86
C ILE A 82 -14.38 -4.69 -1.46
N LYS A 83 -14.64 -5.82 -2.13
CA LYS A 83 -14.04 -7.11 -1.76
C LYS A 83 -12.53 -7.06 -1.90
N VAL A 84 -11.83 -7.52 -0.88
CA VAL A 84 -10.39 -7.70 -0.92
C VAL A 84 -10.01 -8.78 -1.93
N LEU A 85 -8.92 -8.56 -2.65
CA LEU A 85 -8.38 -9.56 -3.57
C LEU A 85 -7.83 -10.76 -2.78
N PRO A 86 -8.07 -12.01 -3.21
CA PRO A 86 -7.71 -13.21 -2.45
C PRO A 86 -6.26 -13.24 -2.00
N PHE A 87 -5.35 -12.82 -2.87
CA PHE A 87 -3.91 -12.80 -2.64
C PHE A 87 -3.43 -11.71 -1.65
N ALA A 88 -4.33 -10.83 -1.20
CA ALA A 88 -4.03 -9.76 -0.25
C ALA A 88 -4.91 -9.83 1.00
N LYS A 89 -5.47 -11.01 1.29
CA LYS A 89 -6.33 -11.19 2.46
C LYS A 89 -5.52 -11.10 3.75
N GLU A 90 -6.05 -10.34 4.71
CA GLU A 90 -5.46 -10.22 6.04
C GLU A 90 -5.54 -11.52 6.84
N LEU A 91 -4.57 -11.73 7.71
CA LEU A 91 -4.63 -12.72 8.78
C LEU A 91 -5.15 -12.08 10.08
N ARG A 92 -5.60 -12.94 10.99
CA ARG A 92 -6.02 -12.50 12.33
C ARG A 92 -4.87 -11.77 13.03
N GLY A 93 -5.10 -10.52 13.42
CA GLY A 93 -4.12 -9.68 14.11
C GLY A 93 -3.45 -8.66 13.18
N GLU A 94 -3.55 -8.79 11.86
CA GLU A 94 -3.12 -7.74 10.94
C GLU A 94 -4.15 -6.60 10.93
N PRO A 95 -3.75 -5.33 11.20
CA PRO A 95 -4.68 -4.21 11.22
C PRO A 95 -5.28 -3.92 9.85
N VAL A 96 -6.56 -3.55 9.82
CA VAL A 96 -7.25 -3.05 8.62
C VAL A 96 -7.81 -1.68 8.93
N LEU A 97 -7.37 -0.66 8.18
CA LEU A 97 -7.88 0.71 8.24
C LEU A 97 -8.69 1.03 6.99
N TYR A 98 -9.76 1.82 7.16
CA TYR A 98 -10.63 2.21 6.06
C TYR A 98 -10.54 3.71 5.82
N LYS A 99 -10.21 4.10 4.58
CA LYS A 99 -10.08 5.49 4.15
C LYS A 99 -11.18 5.91 3.18
N GLN A 100 -11.44 7.23 3.14
CA GLN A 100 -12.35 7.90 2.22
C GLN A 100 -11.62 8.94 1.35
N THR A 101 -10.31 8.84 1.28
CA THR A 101 -9.41 9.76 0.54
C THR A 101 -8.46 8.96 -0.34
N PHE A 102 -7.74 9.61 -1.25
CA PHE A 102 -6.66 8.94 -1.99
C PHE A 102 -5.48 8.64 -1.07
N ASP A 103 -5.16 9.56 -0.18
CA ASP A 103 -4.05 9.47 0.74
C ASP A 103 -4.45 8.73 2.03
N ALA A 104 -3.72 7.66 2.35
CA ALA A 104 -3.91 6.90 3.58
C ALA A 104 -3.54 7.70 4.84
N PHE A 105 -2.61 8.64 4.74
CA PHE A 105 -2.13 9.44 5.86
C PHE A 105 -3.02 10.64 6.21
N LEU A 106 -4.05 10.91 5.41
CA LEU A 106 -5.14 11.81 5.83
C LEU A 106 -6.10 11.16 6.85
N LEU A 107 -5.97 9.85 7.09
CA LEU A 107 -6.51 9.21 8.29
C LEU A 107 -5.54 9.45 9.45
N PRO A 108 -5.94 10.12 10.53
CA PRO A 108 -5.09 10.30 11.72
C PRO A 108 -4.55 8.97 12.25
N ASP A 109 -5.39 7.95 12.27
CA ASP A 109 -5.07 6.62 12.80
C ASP A 109 -3.90 5.94 12.07
N THR A 110 -3.59 6.31 10.82
CA THR A 110 -2.54 5.64 10.04
C THR A 110 -1.15 5.90 10.61
N ALA A 111 -0.77 7.16 10.79
CA ALA A 111 0.52 7.52 11.37
C ALA A 111 0.61 7.11 12.85
N GLU A 112 -0.47 7.32 13.61
CA GLU A 112 -0.55 6.90 15.01
C GLU A 112 -0.35 5.40 15.20
N LEU A 113 -0.97 4.57 14.33
CA LEU A 113 -0.79 3.12 14.39
C LEU A 113 0.67 2.73 14.14
N ILE A 114 1.31 3.29 13.10
CA ILE A 114 2.71 3.00 12.77
C ILE A 114 3.62 3.37 13.95
N GLN A 115 3.41 4.53 14.56
CA GLN A 115 4.16 4.96 15.75
C GLN A 115 3.88 4.07 16.96
N LYS A 116 2.61 3.73 17.22
CA LYS A 116 2.20 2.87 18.33
C LYS A 116 2.82 1.48 18.28
N ILE A 117 2.96 0.90 17.09
CA ILE A 117 3.63 -0.39 16.89
C ILE A 117 5.15 -0.25 16.74
N ASN A 118 5.68 0.96 16.98
CA ASN A 118 7.10 1.29 16.99
C ASN A 118 7.83 0.93 15.69
N LYS A 119 7.23 1.31 14.53
CA LYS A 119 7.83 1.11 13.21
C LYS A 119 8.54 2.36 12.74
N ARG A 120 9.66 2.17 12.09
CA ARG A 120 10.56 3.24 11.65
C ARG A 120 10.73 3.32 10.15
N LEU A 121 10.48 2.23 9.41
CA LEU A 121 10.55 2.16 7.96
C LEU A 121 9.25 1.58 7.41
N VAL A 122 8.65 2.30 6.48
CA VAL A 122 7.39 1.92 5.81
C VAL A 122 7.71 1.41 4.40
N ILE A 123 7.15 0.26 4.07
CA ILE A 123 7.22 -0.33 2.73
C ILE A 123 5.81 -0.28 2.14
N ILE A 124 5.65 0.28 0.96
CA ILE A 124 4.33 0.47 0.35
C ILE A 124 4.18 -0.41 -0.90
N ALA A 125 3.03 -1.06 -1.01
CA ALA A 125 2.57 -1.78 -2.19
C ALA A 125 1.05 -1.61 -2.36
N GLY A 126 0.51 -1.82 -3.55
CA GLY A 126 -0.94 -1.80 -3.77
C GLY A 126 -1.43 -1.07 -5.01
N LEU A 127 -2.67 -0.64 -4.98
CA LEU A 127 -3.42 -0.07 -6.10
C LEU A 127 -3.99 1.32 -5.76
N VAL A 128 -4.08 2.25 -6.66
CA VAL A 128 -3.53 2.32 -8.01
C VAL A 128 -2.26 3.17 -7.94
N THR A 129 -1.20 2.77 -8.63
CA THR A 129 0.13 3.42 -8.51
C THR A 129 0.05 4.94 -8.60
N LYS A 130 -0.61 5.48 -9.62
CA LYS A 130 -0.71 6.93 -9.90
C LYS A 130 -1.62 7.72 -8.94
N THR A 131 -2.34 7.07 -8.04
CA THR A 131 -3.27 7.74 -7.11
C THR A 131 -3.03 7.33 -5.68
N CYS A 132 -3.70 6.29 -5.17
CA CYS A 132 -3.65 5.96 -3.75
C CYS A 132 -2.24 5.60 -3.27
N VAL A 133 -1.50 4.81 -4.04
CA VAL A 133 -0.11 4.47 -3.74
C VAL A 133 0.77 5.73 -3.78
N PHE A 134 0.63 6.55 -4.84
CA PHE A 134 1.40 7.77 -5.02
C PHE A 134 1.22 8.75 -3.85
N HIS A 135 -0.03 9.08 -3.49
CA HIS A 135 -0.31 10.02 -2.40
C HIS A 135 0.16 9.48 -1.05
N ALA A 136 -0.13 8.22 -0.76
CA ALA A 136 0.30 7.62 0.50
C ALA A 136 1.82 7.54 0.62
N THR A 137 2.54 7.27 -0.48
CA THR A 137 4.01 7.25 -0.49
C THR A 137 4.59 8.63 -0.22
N LEU A 138 4.06 9.68 -0.86
CA LEU A 138 4.50 11.06 -0.61
C LEU A 138 4.30 11.47 0.84
N SER A 139 3.13 11.20 1.41
CA SER A 139 2.84 11.56 2.81
C SER A 139 3.64 10.72 3.79
N SER A 140 3.80 9.43 3.52
CA SER A 140 4.64 8.54 4.33
C SER A 140 6.08 9.02 4.39
N SER A 141 6.66 9.41 3.24
CA SER A 141 8.07 9.83 3.14
C SER A 141 8.39 11.11 3.91
N GLN A 142 7.39 11.90 4.28
CA GLN A 142 7.55 13.08 5.14
C GLN A 142 7.61 12.74 6.63
N LEU A 143 7.18 11.54 7.00
CA LEU A 143 7.07 11.08 8.39
C LEU A 143 8.02 9.93 8.71
N PHE A 144 8.30 9.09 7.71
CA PHE A 144 9.07 7.86 7.84
C PHE A 144 9.96 7.64 6.61
N PRO A 145 11.16 7.08 6.75
CA PRO A 145 11.85 6.47 5.63
C PRO A 145 10.91 5.48 4.93
N THR A 146 10.68 5.69 3.64
CA THR A 146 9.65 4.96 2.89
C THR A 146 10.24 4.33 1.63
N GLY A 147 10.03 3.03 1.46
CA GLY A 147 10.34 2.29 0.24
C GLY A 147 9.07 1.83 -0.47
N ILE A 148 9.20 1.47 -1.75
CA ILE A 148 8.07 0.97 -2.55
C ILE A 148 8.42 -0.36 -3.22
N VAL A 149 7.47 -1.30 -3.23
CA VAL A 149 7.60 -2.57 -3.96
C VAL A 149 6.96 -2.40 -5.33
N GLU A 150 7.76 -2.06 -6.33
CA GLU A 150 7.30 -1.63 -7.65
C GLU A 150 6.45 -2.66 -8.38
N ASP A 151 6.85 -3.94 -8.35
CA ASP A 151 6.13 -5.04 -9.00
C ASP A 151 4.93 -5.57 -8.20
N CYS A 152 4.67 -4.97 -7.03
CA CYS A 152 3.45 -5.14 -6.24
C CYS A 152 2.52 -3.92 -6.33
N CYS A 153 2.78 -3.01 -7.27
CA CYS A 153 1.93 -1.89 -7.60
C CYS A 153 1.45 -2.01 -9.04
N ALA A 154 0.29 -1.44 -9.38
CA ALA A 154 -0.21 -1.43 -10.74
C ALA A 154 -1.02 -0.17 -11.05
N SER A 155 -0.89 0.30 -12.28
CA SER A 155 -1.73 1.33 -12.89
C SER A 155 -1.73 1.12 -14.40
N PRO A 156 -2.88 0.91 -15.06
CA PRO A 156 -2.92 0.66 -16.50
C PRO A 156 -2.27 1.76 -17.34
N ASN A 157 -2.27 2.99 -16.81
CA ASN A 157 -1.62 4.14 -17.43
C ASN A 157 -0.71 4.81 -16.41
N ASP A 158 0.38 5.41 -16.87
CA ASP A 158 1.29 6.24 -16.07
C ASP A 158 1.97 5.49 -14.90
N HIS A 159 2.06 4.15 -14.99
CA HIS A 159 2.64 3.34 -13.91
C HIS A 159 4.10 3.71 -13.66
N GLU A 160 4.96 3.55 -14.67
CA GLU A 160 6.39 3.82 -14.56
C GLU A 160 6.68 5.31 -14.33
N GLU A 161 5.96 6.21 -15.02
CA GLU A 161 6.08 7.65 -14.77
C GLU A 161 5.79 8.00 -13.31
N SER A 162 4.75 7.39 -12.73
CA SER A 162 4.38 7.60 -11.32
C SER A 162 5.47 7.10 -10.37
N LEU A 163 6.06 5.95 -10.66
CA LEU A 163 7.17 5.40 -9.87
C LEU A 163 8.41 6.30 -9.96
N GLN A 164 8.78 6.76 -11.16
CA GLN A 164 9.92 7.67 -11.37
C GLN A 164 9.73 8.99 -10.61
N ARG A 165 8.51 9.52 -10.57
CA ARG A 165 8.21 10.74 -9.79
C ARG A 165 8.37 10.53 -8.29
N LEU A 166 8.22 9.30 -7.79
CA LEU A 166 8.42 8.96 -6.40
C LEU A 166 9.90 8.77 -6.02
N ASP A 167 10.80 8.54 -6.98
CA ASP A 167 12.22 8.29 -6.70
C ASP A 167 12.90 9.40 -5.89
N ALA A 168 12.43 10.64 -6.02
CA ALA A 168 12.94 11.78 -5.25
C ALA A 168 12.51 11.79 -3.77
N TYR A 169 11.57 10.95 -3.38
CA TYR A 169 10.93 10.98 -2.05
C TYR A 169 11.13 9.70 -1.25
N VAL A 170 11.46 8.59 -1.91
CA VAL A 170 11.61 7.28 -1.26
C VAL A 170 13.08 6.94 -1.04
N VAL A 171 13.35 6.10 -0.05
CA VAL A 171 14.70 5.55 0.18
C VAL A 171 15.11 4.57 -0.92
N GLY A 172 14.14 4.09 -1.71
CA GLY A 172 14.37 3.28 -2.90
C GLY A 172 13.15 2.49 -3.33
N ARG A 173 13.28 1.92 -4.54
CA ARG A 173 12.37 0.91 -5.07
C ARG A 173 12.96 -0.48 -4.87
N THR A 174 12.11 -1.45 -4.59
CA THR A 174 12.44 -2.87 -4.50
C THR A 174 11.45 -3.70 -5.29
N ARG A 175 11.74 -4.99 -5.44
CA ARG A 175 10.86 -5.97 -6.06
C ARG A 175 10.51 -7.07 -5.09
N SER A 176 9.47 -7.81 -5.39
CA SER A 176 8.96 -8.88 -4.54
C SER A 176 9.97 -10.00 -4.23
N ASP A 177 10.97 -10.19 -5.09
CA ASP A 177 12.02 -11.19 -4.96
C ASP A 177 13.31 -10.67 -4.29
N THR A 178 13.47 -9.35 -4.15
CA THR A 178 14.66 -8.73 -3.57
C THR A 178 14.40 -7.91 -2.30
N ILE A 179 13.14 -7.86 -1.85
CA ILE A 179 12.69 -6.98 -0.76
C ILE A 179 13.56 -7.03 0.50
N LEU A 180 13.92 -8.22 0.98
CA LEU A 180 14.71 -8.33 2.21
C LEU A 180 16.11 -7.76 2.04
N LYS A 181 16.76 -8.02 0.90
CA LYS A 181 18.09 -7.50 0.56
C LYS A 181 18.08 -5.98 0.47
N ASP A 182 17.08 -5.43 -0.18
CA ASP A 182 16.97 -3.98 -0.34
C ASP A 182 16.61 -3.28 0.98
N CYS A 183 15.73 -3.86 1.79
CA CYS A 183 15.43 -3.37 3.13
C CYS A 183 16.68 -3.34 4.02
N GLU A 184 17.52 -4.37 3.96
CA GLU A 184 18.79 -4.40 4.71
C GLU A 184 19.71 -3.23 4.30
N ARG A 185 19.88 -3.03 3.00
CA ARG A 185 20.67 -1.91 2.44
C ARG A 185 20.09 -0.55 2.86
N TRP A 186 18.76 -0.37 2.83
CA TRP A 186 18.12 0.88 3.27
C TRP A 186 18.34 1.15 4.75
N ARG A 187 18.21 0.11 5.58
CA ARG A 187 18.47 0.23 7.01
C ARG A 187 19.90 0.71 7.30
N GLU A 188 20.90 0.11 6.66
CA GLU A 188 22.29 0.52 6.82
C GLU A 188 22.49 1.99 6.45
N HIS A 189 21.88 2.44 5.37
CA HIS A 189 21.95 3.83 4.94
C HIS A 189 21.30 4.78 5.96
N ILE A 190 20.09 4.45 6.43
CA ILE A 190 19.35 5.28 7.40
C ILE A 190 20.04 5.34 8.77
N MET A 191 20.67 4.24 9.20
CA MET A 191 21.35 4.19 10.51
C MET A 191 22.70 4.91 10.51
N ASN A 192 23.29 5.13 9.32
CA ASN A 192 24.59 5.77 9.14
C ASN A 192 24.45 7.25 8.71
N SER A 193 23.25 7.77 8.55
CA SER A 193 22.93 9.17 8.23
C SER A 193 22.53 9.93 9.48
#